data_62e8b2ac093867292bfac792e43502a9
#
_entry.id   62e8b2ac093867292bfac792e43502a9
#
_cell.length_a   1.000
_cell.length_b   1.000
_cell.length_c   1.000
_cell.angle_alpha   90.00
_cell.angle_beta   90.00
_cell.angle_gamma   90.00
#
_symmetry.space_group_name_H-M   'P 1'
#
loop_
_entity.id
_entity.type
_entity.pdbx_description
1 polymer ?
#
loop_
_entity_poly.entity_id
_entity_poly.type
_entity_poly.pdbx_seq_one_letter_code
_entity_poly.pdbx_strand_id
1 'polypeptide(L)'
;MKDLTKNRWKFVLIPALIVIAGIVLYIVHCGFNFDVEFMGGIRMQINMHTDLNNKEVADLIQEKTVDTVSAKVQTGDNPQVAVIKTPPVDETVKTEIFNALKDKYNLSDDDLLSVSSASASFGNEIQRKALLYTLLAIICILIYIAIRFEWRSAIMAVIALAINVLIMAAIYAITNIPLNTNFIAAMLTVVGYSINNT
;
A
#
# COMPACT_ATOMS: atom_id res chain seq x y z
N MET A 1 -22.19 -4.93 -34.84
CA MET A 1 -21.89 -5.06 -33.40
C MET A 1 -21.16 -6.37 -33.23
N LYS A 2 -19.89 -6.34 -32.76
CA LYS A 2 -19.16 -7.58 -32.46
C LYS A 2 -19.87 -8.27 -31.31
N ASP A 3 -20.25 -9.54 -31.48
CA ASP A 3 -20.89 -10.37 -30.45
C ASP A 3 -19.95 -10.51 -29.22
N LEU A 4 -20.12 -9.62 -28.26
CA LEU A 4 -19.38 -9.65 -26.99
C LEU A 4 -19.61 -10.97 -26.22
N THR A 5 -20.77 -11.58 -26.41
CA THR A 5 -21.17 -12.84 -25.78
C THR A 5 -20.39 -14.06 -26.30
N LYS A 6 -19.84 -14.01 -27.51
CA LYS A 6 -19.08 -15.12 -28.11
C LYS A 6 -17.67 -15.29 -27.49
N ASN A 7 -17.17 -14.25 -26.81
CA ASN A 7 -15.84 -14.23 -26.20
C ASN A 7 -15.84 -14.03 -24.66
N ARG A 8 -16.93 -14.45 -24.00
CA ARG A 8 -17.09 -14.31 -22.54
C ARG A 8 -15.92 -14.87 -21.71
N TRP A 9 -15.25 -15.90 -22.17
CA TRP A 9 -14.07 -16.47 -21.52
C TRP A 9 -12.90 -15.49 -21.39
N LYS A 10 -12.73 -14.57 -22.33
CA LYS A 10 -11.67 -13.54 -22.26
C LYS A 10 -11.90 -12.54 -21.12
N PHE A 11 -13.16 -12.23 -20.83
CA PHE A 11 -13.52 -11.34 -19.73
C PHE A 11 -13.28 -11.97 -18.35
N VAL A 12 -13.29 -13.29 -18.26
CA VAL A 12 -12.94 -14.02 -17.02
C VAL A 12 -11.45 -14.27 -16.94
N LEU A 13 -10.78 -14.53 -18.08
CA LEU A 13 -9.35 -14.80 -18.13
C LEU A 13 -8.48 -13.61 -17.67
N ILE A 14 -8.84 -12.38 -18.07
CA ILE A 14 -8.05 -11.17 -17.71
C ILE A 14 -8.02 -10.97 -16.19
N PRO A 15 -9.14 -10.89 -15.46
CA PRO A 15 -9.14 -10.83 -14.01
C PRO A 15 -8.41 -12.00 -13.34
N ALA A 16 -8.60 -13.22 -13.85
CA ALA A 16 -7.94 -14.39 -13.31
C ALA A 16 -6.40 -14.30 -13.44
N LEU A 17 -5.88 -13.85 -14.59
CA LEU A 17 -4.46 -13.64 -14.81
C LEU A 17 -3.89 -12.57 -13.87
N ILE A 18 -4.61 -11.47 -13.66
CA ILE A 18 -4.20 -10.41 -12.72
C ILE A 18 -4.11 -10.97 -11.30
N VAL A 19 -5.11 -11.73 -10.86
CA VAL A 19 -5.12 -12.31 -9.52
C VAL A 19 -3.99 -13.33 -9.36
N ILE A 20 -3.76 -14.20 -10.35
CA ILE A 20 -2.65 -15.16 -10.32
C ILE A 20 -1.31 -14.43 -10.25
N ALA A 21 -1.08 -13.43 -11.11
CA ALA A 21 0.13 -12.62 -11.09
C ALA A 21 0.32 -11.92 -9.73
N GLY A 22 -0.75 -11.38 -9.15
CA GLY A 22 -0.74 -10.78 -7.82
C GLY A 22 -0.34 -11.78 -6.73
N ILE A 23 -0.88 -12.99 -6.75
CA ILE A 23 -0.52 -14.04 -5.78
C ILE A 23 0.97 -14.43 -5.91
N VAL A 24 1.45 -14.60 -7.15
CA VAL A 24 2.85 -14.94 -7.39
C VAL A 24 3.78 -13.84 -6.86
N LEU A 25 3.48 -12.57 -7.17
CA LEU A 25 4.30 -11.45 -6.72
C LEU A 25 4.15 -11.19 -5.21
N TYR A 26 3.00 -11.43 -4.61
CA TYR A 26 2.82 -11.43 -3.16
C TYR A 26 3.78 -12.41 -2.47
N ILE A 27 3.94 -13.62 -3.01
CA ILE A 27 4.86 -14.63 -2.49
C ILE A 27 6.32 -14.19 -2.71
N VAL A 28 6.65 -13.68 -3.91
CA VAL A 28 8.01 -13.20 -4.26
C VAL A 28 8.44 -12.03 -3.38
N HIS A 29 7.53 -11.10 -3.09
CA HIS A 29 7.79 -9.94 -2.23
C HIS A 29 7.70 -10.26 -0.72
N CYS A 30 7.45 -11.54 -0.35
CA CYS A 30 7.24 -11.96 1.04
C CYS A 30 6.11 -11.22 1.75
N GLY A 31 5.04 -10.88 1.04
CA GLY A 31 3.86 -10.21 1.58
C GLY A 31 3.54 -8.86 0.96
N PHE A 32 2.61 -8.13 1.57
CA PHE A 32 2.29 -6.76 1.19
C PHE A 32 3.29 -5.76 1.78
N ASN A 33 3.53 -4.68 1.05
CA ASN A 33 4.30 -3.55 1.52
C ASN A 33 3.42 -2.65 2.40
N PHE A 34 3.45 -2.84 3.72
CA PHE A 34 2.74 -1.97 4.65
C PHE A 34 3.45 -0.62 4.80
N ASP A 35 2.68 0.45 4.89
CA ASP A 35 3.23 1.78 5.18
C ASP A 35 3.43 1.99 6.69
N VAL A 36 4.19 3.04 7.03
CA VAL A 36 4.48 3.42 8.43
C VAL A 36 3.21 3.73 9.22
N GLU A 37 2.12 4.10 8.57
CA GLU A 37 0.81 4.28 9.20
C GLU A 37 0.31 3.02 9.91
N PHE A 38 0.64 1.83 9.37
CA PHE A 38 0.21 0.55 9.94
C PHE A 38 1.29 -0.14 10.77
N MET A 39 2.57 0.02 10.38
CA MET A 39 3.67 -0.64 11.07
C MET A 39 4.24 0.21 12.21
N GLY A 40 3.97 1.50 12.20
CA GLY A 40 4.72 2.49 12.95
C GLY A 40 6.06 2.78 12.29
N GLY A 41 6.68 3.88 12.66
CA GLY A 41 7.98 4.30 12.13
C GLY A 41 7.97 5.68 11.53
N ILE A 42 9.03 5.99 10.80
CA ILE A 42 9.20 7.26 10.10
C ILE A 42 9.33 6.98 8.60
N ARG A 43 8.61 7.77 7.81
CA ARG A 43 8.76 7.84 6.36
C ARG A 43 9.22 9.24 6.00
N MET A 44 10.39 9.34 5.38
CA MET A 44 10.93 10.59 4.83
C MET A 44 10.97 10.49 3.31
N GLN A 45 10.56 11.56 2.64
CA GLN A 45 10.74 11.72 1.19
C GLN A 45 11.74 12.86 0.98
N ILE A 46 12.85 12.55 0.34
CA ILE A 46 13.97 13.48 0.16
C ILE A 46 14.31 13.53 -1.32
N ASN A 47 14.41 14.73 -1.88
CA ASN A 47 14.92 14.94 -3.22
C ASN A 47 16.45 14.90 -3.19
N MET A 48 17.02 13.89 -3.85
CA MET A 48 18.47 13.66 -3.85
C MET A 48 19.19 14.34 -5.00
N HIS A 49 18.47 14.94 -5.95
CA HIS A 49 18.99 15.58 -7.17
C HIS A 49 19.87 14.69 -8.06
N THR A 50 20.05 13.44 -7.68
CA THR A 50 20.87 12.44 -8.40
C THR A 50 20.10 11.12 -8.50
N ASP A 51 20.48 10.29 -9.47
CA ASP A 51 19.92 8.96 -9.59
C ASP A 51 20.26 8.11 -8.36
N LEU A 52 19.25 7.51 -7.78
CA LEU A 52 19.34 6.81 -6.50
C LEU A 52 20.00 5.45 -6.60
N ASN A 53 21.04 5.24 -5.81
CA ASN A 53 21.50 3.92 -5.44
C ASN A 53 20.92 3.55 -4.06
N ASN A 54 19.79 2.83 -4.06
CA ASN A 54 19.06 2.47 -2.85
C ASN A 54 19.94 1.75 -1.80
N LYS A 55 20.92 0.95 -2.25
CA LYS A 55 21.85 0.25 -1.35
C LYS A 55 22.79 1.23 -0.65
N GLU A 56 23.39 2.13 -1.40
CA GLU A 56 24.34 3.10 -0.86
C GLU A 56 23.70 4.02 0.18
N VAL A 57 22.45 4.44 -0.06
CA VAL A 57 21.67 5.24 0.90
C VAL A 57 21.33 4.41 2.14
N ALA A 58 20.92 3.16 1.98
CA ALA A 58 20.62 2.27 3.10
C ALA A 58 21.87 1.99 3.97
N ASP A 59 23.00 1.69 3.33
CA ASP A 59 24.29 1.44 4.00
C ASP A 59 24.75 2.67 4.78
N LEU A 60 24.61 3.87 4.21
CA LEU A 60 24.94 5.12 4.90
C LEU A 60 24.07 5.34 6.15
N ILE A 61 22.79 5.09 6.05
CA ILE A 61 21.87 5.23 7.19
C ILE A 61 22.24 4.22 8.27
N GLN A 62 22.56 2.99 7.87
CA GLN A 62 22.94 1.93 8.81
C GLN A 62 24.29 2.21 9.50
N GLU A 63 25.25 2.82 8.79
CA GLU A 63 26.56 3.21 9.35
C GLU A 63 26.43 4.34 10.39
N LYS A 64 25.52 5.28 10.17
CA LYS A 64 25.35 6.46 11.03
C LYS A 64 24.37 6.25 12.18
N THR A 65 23.46 5.32 12.04
CA THR A 65 22.51 4.93 13.09
C THR A 65 22.99 3.63 13.73
N VAL A 66 23.30 3.69 15.04
CA VAL A 66 23.77 2.53 15.82
C VAL A 66 22.90 1.28 15.49
N ASP A 67 23.51 0.28 14.89
CA ASP A 67 23.14 -1.13 14.57
C ASP A 67 21.66 -1.61 14.61
N THR A 68 20.71 -0.78 14.99
CA THR A 68 19.30 -1.19 15.23
C THR A 68 18.30 -0.65 14.22
N VAL A 69 18.69 0.25 13.31
CA VAL A 69 17.76 0.89 12.38
C VAL A 69 17.86 0.25 11.00
N SER A 70 16.99 -0.70 10.73
CA SER A 70 16.81 -1.24 9.37
C SER A 70 16.03 -0.23 8.53
N ALA A 71 16.73 0.62 7.77
CA ALA A 71 16.11 1.54 6.84
C ALA A 71 15.80 0.85 5.51
N LYS A 72 14.54 0.95 5.08
CA LYS A 72 14.13 0.51 3.75
C LYS A 72 14.09 1.72 2.82
N VAL A 73 15.02 1.78 1.88
CA VAL A 73 15.09 2.84 0.88
C VAL A 73 14.41 2.38 -0.39
N GLN A 74 13.51 3.19 -0.92
CA GLN A 74 12.80 2.95 -2.17
C GLN A 74 12.88 4.22 -3.03
N THR A 75 12.93 4.05 -4.33
CA THR A 75 12.76 5.16 -5.28
C THR A 75 11.30 5.61 -5.23
N GLY A 76 11.06 6.92 -5.15
CA GLY A 76 9.72 7.52 -5.20
C GLY A 76 9.16 7.57 -6.63
N ASP A 77 8.15 8.40 -6.83
CA ASP A 77 7.53 8.61 -8.15
C ASP A 77 8.50 9.24 -9.16
N ASN A 78 9.52 9.95 -8.67
CA ASN A 78 10.64 10.47 -9.45
C ASN A 78 11.92 9.67 -9.10
N PRO A 79 12.77 9.25 -10.07
CA PRO A 79 14.03 8.55 -9.82
C PRO A 79 14.97 9.27 -8.85
N GLN A 80 14.85 10.59 -8.72
CA GLN A 80 15.66 11.42 -7.85
C GLN A 80 15.10 11.55 -6.42
N VAL A 81 13.92 10.99 -6.14
CA VAL A 81 13.28 11.08 -4.83
C VAL A 81 13.49 9.77 -4.06
N ALA A 82 14.21 9.86 -2.94
CA ALA A 82 14.35 8.76 -1.99
C ALA A 82 13.14 8.71 -1.05
N VAL A 83 12.52 7.55 -0.92
CA VAL A 83 11.55 7.24 0.13
C VAL A 83 12.22 6.34 1.15
N ILE A 84 12.54 6.91 2.30
CA ILE A 84 13.23 6.24 3.39
C ILE A 84 12.20 5.88 4.45
N LYS A 85 12.10 4.60 4.79
CA LYS A 85 11.23 4.09 5.85
C LYS A 85 12.11 3.46 6.93
N THR A 86 11.89 3.89 8.16
CA THR A 86 12.57 3.34 9.34
C THR A 86 11.55 2.81 10.33
N PRO A 87 11.90 1.83 11.18
CA PRO A 87 11.13 1.51 12.37
C PRO A 87 10.90 2.76 13.24
N PRO A 88 10.03 2.69 14.25
CA PRO A 88 9.86 3.78 15.20
C PRO A 88 11.22 4.13 15.86
N VAL A 89 11.67 5.35 15.65
CA VAL A 89 12.91 5.89 16.22
C VAL A 89 12.64 7.26 16.82
N ASP A 90 13.52 7.70 17.72
CA ASP A 90 13.44 9.01 18.34
C ASP A 90 13.68 10.14 17.32
N GLU A 91 13.18 11.34 17.62
CA GLU A 91 13.37 12.53 16.78
C GLU A 91 14.84 12.88 16.56
N THR A 92 15.73 12.55 17.51
CA THR A 92 17.17 12.71 17.41
C THR A 92 17.74 11.88 16.26
N VAL A 93 17.38 10.60 16.19
CA VAL A 93 17.83 9.67 15.15
C VAL A 93 17.30 10.09 13.77
N LYS A 94 16.07 10.59 13.69
CA LYS A 94 15.51 11.17 12.46
C LYS A 94 16.38 12.33 11.95
N THR A 95 16.75 13.23 12.85
CA THR A 95 17.58 14.39 12.52
C THR A 95 18.99 13.96 12.10
N GLU A 96 19.56 12.95 12.76
CA GLU A 96 20.87 12.38 12.41
C GLU A 96 20.85 11.75 11.00
N ILE A 97 19.81 10.99 10.67
CA ILE A 97 19.65 10.40 9.34
C ILE A 97 19.59 11.51 8.27
N PHE A 98 18.78 12.53 8.49
CA PHE A 98 18.65 13.62 7.54
C PHE A 98 19.96 14.41 7.37
N ASN A 99 20.63 14.73 8.48
CA ASN A 99 21.92 15.44 8.46
C ASN A 99 23.01 14.62 7.74
N ALA A 100 23.07 13.30 7.98
CA ALA A 100 24.04 12.43 7.29
C ALA A 100 23.83 12.43 5.77
N LEU A 101 22.58 12.43 5.33
CA LEU A 101 22.24 12.51 3.89
C LEU A 101 22.53 13.91 3.35
N LYS A 102 22.21 14.97 4.12
CA LYS A 102 22.47 16.36 3.77
C LYS A 102 23.97 16.60 3.54
N ASP A 103 24.81 16.11 4.43
CA ASP A 103 26.27 16.26 4.34
C ASP A 103 26.85 15.50 3.13
N LYS A 104 26.37 14.28 2.86
CA LYS A 104 26.90 13.46 1.77
C LYS A 104 26.45 13.93 0.39
N TYR A 105 25.21 14.35 0.25
CA TYR A 105 24.60 14.72 -1.03
C TYR A 105 24.45 16.24 -1.22
N ASN A 106 24.98 17.06 -0.29
CA ASN A 106 24.87 18.52 -0.31
C ASN A 106 23.42 19.03 -0.43
N LEU A 107 22.52 18.42 0.35
CA LEU A 107 21.09 18.75 0.32
C LEU A 107 20.79 20.01 1.15
N SER A 108 19.71 20.69 0.80
CA SER A 108 19.14 21.78 1.60
C SER A 108 17.98 21.27 2.47
N ASP A 109 17.51 22.10 3.40
CA ASP A 109 16.34 21.76 4.22
C ASP A 109 15.05 21.68 3.36
N ASP A 110 15.00 22.39 2.23
CA ASP A 110 13.89 22.37 1.27
C ASP A 110 13.81 21.04 0.48
N ASP A 111 14.90 20.26 0.46
CA ASP A 111 14.91 18.95 -0.22
C ASP A 111 14.17 17.87 0.57
N LEU A 112 13.82 18.13 1.83
CA LEU A 112 12.96 17.29 2.63
C LEU A 112 11.48 17.53 2.24
N LEU A 113 10.99 16.79 1.25
CA LEU A 113 9.67 17.00 0.66
C LEU A 113 8.54 16.66 1.62
N SER A 114 8.67 15.58 2.39
CA SER A 114 7.69 15.19 3.40
C SER A 114 8.27 14.29 4.48
N VAL A 115 7.72 14.43 5.68
CA VAL A 115 7.99 13.54 6.81
C VAL A 115 6.66 13.09 7.40
N SER A 116 6.50 11.78 7.51
CA SER A 116 5.36 11.17 8.23
C SER A 116 5.92 10.27 9.32
N SER A 117 5.45 10.45 10.53
CA SER A 117 5.84 9.60 11.66
C SER A 117 4.61 9.02 12.34
N ALA A 118 4.69 7.75 12.71
CA ALA A 118 3.66 7.07 13.49
C ALA A 118 4.32 6.25 14.59
N SER A 119 3.82 6.33 15.82
CA SER A 119 4.28 5.43 16.87
C SER A 119 3.79 4.01 16.59
N ALA A 120 4.55 2.99 17.03
CA ALA A 120 4.16 1.59 16.86
C ALA A 120 2.80 1.29 17.52
N SER A 121 2.51 1.89 18.66
CA SER A 121 1.22 1.76 19.35
C SER A 121 0.07 2.32 18.51
N PHE A 122 0.29 3.47 17.85
CA PHE A 122 -0.69 4.11 16.99
C PHE A 122 -0.93 3.31 15.71
N GLY A 123 0.14 2.78 15.10
CA GLY A 123 0.05 1.91 13.93
C GLY A 123 -0.78 0.65 14.19
N ASN A 124 -0.53 -0.04 15.32
CA ASN A 124 -1.30 -1.21 15.73
C ASN A 124 -2.78 -0.88 15.99
N GLU A 125 -3.06 0.27 16.60
CA GLU A 125 -4.43 0.71 16.85
C GLU A 125 -5.16 1.03 15.54
N ILE A 126 -4.50 1.75 14.62
CA ILE A 126 -5.06 2.04 13.28
C ILE A 126 -5.33 0.74 12.53
N GLN A 127 -4.37 -0.19 12.50
CA GLN A 127 -4.52 -1.47 11.80
C GLN A 127 -5.72 -2.26 12.34
N ARG A 128 -5.84 -2.35 13.66
CA ARG A 128 -6.97 -3.05 14.31
C ARG A 128 -8.31 -2.38 14.01
N LYS A 129 -8.38 -1.06 14.12
CA LYS A 129 -9.60 -0.28 13.82
C LYS A 129 -9.95 -0.38 12.35
N ALA A 130 -8.98 -0.27 11.45
CA ALA A 130 -9.17 -0.40 10.01
C ALA A 130 -9.77 -1.77 9.66
N LEU A 131 -9.20 -2.86 10.20
CA LEU A 131 -9.72 -4.21 9.99
C LEU A 131 -11.15 -4.36 10.54
N LEU A 132 -11.41 -3.86 11.74
CA LEU A 132 -12.73 -3.94 12.39
C LEU A 132 -13.79 -3.17 11.57
N TYR A 133 -13.49 -1.93 11.17
CA TYR A 133 -14.45 -1.10 10.43
C TYR A 133 -14.66 -1.62 9.00
N THR A 134 -13.63 -2.15 8.37
CA THR A 134 -13.77 -2.82 7.07
C THR A 134 -14.67 -4.04 7.16
N LEU A 135 -14.47 -4.89 8.18
CA LEU A 135 -15.33 -6.05 8.41
C LEU A 135 -16.78 -5.64 8.69
N LEU A 136 -16.98 -4.62 9.53
CA LEU A 136 -18.32 -4.08 9.83
C LEU A 136 -18.98 -3.54 8.56
N ALA A 137 -18.25 -2.80 7.73
CA ALA A 137 -18.76 -2.28 6.46
C ALA A 137 -19.16 -3.42 5.52
N ILE A 138 -18.34 -4.47 5.39
CA ILE A 138 -18.67 -5.65 4.58
C ILE A 138 -19.94 -6.33 5.08
N ILE A 139 -20.09 -6.51 6.39
CA ILE A 139 -21.30 -7.11 7.00
C ILE A 139 -22.55 -6.27 6.68
N CYS A 140 -22.48 -4.95 6.88
CA CYS A 140 -23.58 -4.04 6.55
C CYS A 140 -23.97 -4.13 5.05
N ILE A 141 -22.99 -4.22 4.18
CA ILE A 141 -23.18 -4.38 2.74
C ILE A 141 -23.86 -5.71 2.41
N LEU A 142 -23.42 -6.80 3.03
CA LEU A 142 -24.03 -8.13 2.83
C LEU A 142 -25.48 -8.16 3.30
N ILE A 143 -25.77 -7.54 4.46
CA ILE A 143 -27.15 -7.41 4.96
C ILE A 143 -28.00 -6.59 3.99
N TYR A 144 -27.49 -5.46 3.48
CA TYR A 144 -28.19 -4.64 2.50
C TYR A 144 -28.50 -5.43 1.22
N ILE A 145 -27.53 -6.17 0.69
CA ILE A 145 -27.70 -7.00 -0.50
C ILE A 145 -28.75 -8.09 -0.25
N ALA A 146 -28.70 -8.75 0.92
CA ALA A 146 -29.64 -9.83 1.27
C ALA A 146 -31.11 -9.34 1.37
N ILE A 147 -31.31 -8.12 1.83
CA ILE A 147 -32.66 -7.53 1.95
C ILE A 147 -33.16 -6.98 0.61
N ARG A 148 -32.24 -6.39 -0.20
CA ARG A 148 -32.59 -5.61 -1.39
C ARG A 148 -32.76 -6.47 -2.64
N PHE A 149 -32.02 -7.57 -2.75
CA PHE A 149 -31.94 -8.41 -3.94
C PHE A 149 -32.52 -9.79 -3.69
N GLU A 150 -33.05 -10.42 -4.77
CA GLU A 150 -33.36 -11.84 -4.75
C GLU A 150 -32.09 -12.65 -4.46
N TRP A 151 -32.22 -13.76 -3.73
CA TRP A 151 -31.09 -14.58 -3.26
C TRP A 151 -30.11 -15.00 -4.37
N ARG A 152 -30.61 -15.27 -5.59
CA ARG A 152 -29.76 -15.62 -6.74
C ARG A 152 -28.88 -14.44 -7.20
N SER A 153 -29.47 -13.27 -7.31
CA SER A 153 -28.76 -12.03 -7.65
C SER A 153 -27.81 -11.62 -6.53
N ALA A 154 -28.19 -11.81 -5.26
CA ALA A 154 -27.35 -11.53 -4.11
C ALA A 154 -26.06 -12.36 -4.11
N ILE A 155 -26.10 -13.65 -4.43
CA ILE A 155 -24.92 -14.49 -4.54
C ILE A 155 -23.97 -13.97 -5.63
N MET A 156 -24.51 -13.63 -6.80
CA MET A 156 -23.69 -13.10 -7.91
C MET A 156 -23.07 -11.75 -7.58
N ALA A 157 -23.79 -10.89 -6.87
CA ALA A 157 -23.28 -9.61 -6.39
C ALA A 157 -22.10 -9.80 -5.42
N VAL A 158 -22.20 -10.73 -4.47
CA VAL A 158 -21.13 -11.05 -3.52
C VAL A 158 -19.89 -11.61 -4.22
N ILE A 159 -20.10 -12.49 -5.22
CA ILE A 159 -18.97 -13.03 -6.02
C ILE A 159 -18.29 -11.91 -6.80
N ALA A 160 -19.04 -11.03 -7.46
CA ALA A 160 -18.49 -9.89 -8.20
C ALA A 160 -17.69 -8.96 -7.28
N LEU A 161 -18.23 -8.68 -6.08
CA LEU A 161 -17.56 -7.88 -5.06
C LEU A 161 -16.24 -8.51 -4.62
N ALA A 162 -16.24 -9.81 -4.32
CA ALA A 162 -15.04 -10.55 -3.93
C ALA A 162 -13.97 -10.49 -5.03
N ILE A 163 -14.36 -10.65 -6.30
CA ILE A 163 -13.44 -10.56 -7.44
C ILE A 163 -12.82 -9.16 -7.51
N ASN A 164 -13.60 -8.08 -7.37
CA ASN A 164 -13.10 -6.72 -7.42
C ASN A 164 -12.10 -6.42 -6.29
N VAL A 165 -12.37 -6.90 -5.07
CA VAL A 165 -11.45 -6.79 -3.94
C VAL A 165 -10.15 -7.57 -4.20
N LEU A 166 -10.26 -8.78 -4.77
CA LEU A 166 -9.09 -9.60 -5.11
C LEU A 166 -8.24 -8.96 -6.21
N ILE A 167 -8.86 -8.38 -7.24
CA ILE A 167 -8.15 -7.65 -8.31
C ILE A 167 -7.40 -6.46 -7.72
N MET A 168 -8.05 -5.69 -6.87
CA MET A 168 -7.42 -4.54 -6.22
C MET A 168 -6.22 -4.95 -5.36
N ALA A 169 -6.38 -5.98 -4.52
CA ALA A 169 -5.28 -6.53 -3.73
C ALA A 169 -4.14 -7.05 -4.63
N ALA A 170 -4.48 -7.72 -5.74
CA ALA A 170 -3.50 -8.21 -6.71
C ALA A 170 -2.71 -7.07 -7.36
N ILE A 171 -3.37 -5.97 -7.74
CA ILE A 171 -2.70 -4.79 -8.30
C ILE A 171 -1.71 -4.20 -7.29
N TYR A 172 -2.09 -4.08 -6.01
CA TYR A 172 -1.18 -3.60 -4.95
C TYR A 172 0.00 -4.54 -4.73
N ALA A 173 -0.20 -5.85 -4.81
CA ALA A 173 0.89 -6.83 -4.76
C ALA A 173 1.84 -6.73 -5.96
N ILE A 174 1.30 -6.53 -7.17
CA ILE A 174 2.07 -6.39 -8.42
C ILE A 174 2.90 -5.11 -8.41
N THR A 175 2.28 -3.99 -8.06
CA THR A 175 2.92 -2.66 -8.10
C THR A 175 3.79 -2.37 -6.88
N ASN A 176 3.69 -3.21 -5.83
CA ASN A 176 4.36 -3.02 -4.54
C ASN A 176 4.07 -1.64 -3.88
N ILE A 177 2.93 -1.03 -4.23
CA ILE A 177 2.47 0.22 -3.62
C ILE A 177 2.22 -0.03 -2.13
N PRO A 178 2.63 0.89 -1.23
CA PRO A 178 2.43 0.71 0.20
C PRO A 178 0.95 0.73 0.57
N LEU A 179 0.55 -0.25 1.38
CA LEU A 179 -0.77 -0.31 2.00
C LEU A 179 -0.84 0.70 3.14
N ASN A 180 -1.73 1.66 3.02
CA ASN A 180 -2.01 2.72 3.98
C ASN A 180 -3.53 2.90 4.15
N THR A 181 -3.96 3.90 4.91
CA THR A 181 -5.39 4.22 5.11
C THR A 181 -6.11 4.57 3.80
N ASN A 182 -5.40 5.13 2.81
CA ASN A 182 -5.97 5.43 1.49
C ASN A 182 -6.35 4.14 0.73
N PHE A 183 -5.59 3.04 0.90
CA PHE A 183 -5.97 1.75 0.33
C PHE A 183 -7.33 1.28 0.86
N ILE A 184 -7.57 1.43 2.17
CA ILE A 184 -8.84 1.02 2.78
C ILE A 184 -9.98 1.88 2.24
N ALA A 185 -9.78 3.20 2.15
CA ALA A 185 -10.77 4.11 1.60
C ALA A 185 -11.08 3.78 0.12
N ALA A 186 -10.06 3.51 -0.69
CA ALA A 186 -10.21 3.11 -2.08
C ALA A 186 -10.94 1.76 -2.21
N MET A 187 -10.61 0.78 -1.36
CA MET A 187 -11.26 -0.53 -1.31
C MET A 187 -12.76 -0.40 -1.00
N LEU A 188 -13.11 0.39 0.02
CA LEU A 188 -14.51 0.63 0.37
C LEU A 188 -15.27 1.37 -0.75
N THR A 189 -14.59 2.28 -1.46
CA THR A 189 -15.16 2.97 -2.61
C THR A 189 -15.45 2.01 -3.76
N VAL A 190 -14.49 1.13 -4.10
CA VAL A 190 -14.66 0.10 -5.15
C VAL A 190 -15.81 -0.85 -4.79
N VAL A 191 -15.87 -1.27 -3.53
CA VAL A 191 -16.95 -2.11 -3.00
C VAL A 191 -18.30 -1.41 -3.12
N GLY A 192 -18.42 -0.15 -2.69
CA GLY A 192 -19.65 0.63 -2.79
C GLY A 192 -20.10 0.86 -4.23
N TYR A 193 -19.16 1.14 -5.13
CA TYR A 193 -19.45 1.34 -6.56
C TYR A 193 -19.86 0.04 -7.25
N SER A 194 -19.22 -1.08 -6.90
CA SER A 194 -19.55 -2.40 -7.44
C SER A 194 -21.00 -2.80 -7.14
N ILE A 195 -21.50 -2.49 -5.94
CA ILE A 195 -22.89 -2.78 -5.56
C ILE A 195 -23.87 -1.95 -6.38
N ASN A 196 -23.54 -0.70 -6.65
CA ASN A 196 -24.41 0.18 -7.44
C ASN A 196 -24.55 -0.28 -8.92
N ASN A 197 -23.57 -1.04 -9.42
CA ASN A 197 -23.55 -1.54 -10.80
C ASN A 197 -24.07 -2.97 -10.95
N THR A 198 -24.48 -3.64 -9.89
CA THR A 198 -25.04 -4.98 -9.90
C THR A 198 -26.56 -4.94 -9.77
#